data_2789b02786f2c9f1c84e7d8163dd58cc
#
_entry.id   2789b02786f2c9f1c84e7d8163dd58cc
#
_cell.length_a   1.000
_cell.length_b   1.000
_cell.length_c   1.000
_cell.angle_alpha   90.00
_cell.angle_beta   90.00
_cell.angle_gamma   90.00
#
_symmetry.space_group_name_H-M   'P 1'
#
loop_
_entity.id
_entity.type
_entity.pdbx_description
1 polymer ?
#
loop_
_entity_poly.entity_id
_entity_poly.type
_entity_poly.pdbx_seq_one_letter_code
_entity_poly.pdbx_strand_id
1 'polypeptide(L)'
;STYDTNAKVSDFLQDTNVFVKSGVGPLARKYYKEPIACNFVSYGSNVVASVKDEFKEIVETYLSKFEFYHCFETPNMHWLDERMKEKGYRVCFMAEYFLPDMERLKRLECNYVLKVLEQKDFADLYLPMWGNALCADRKELDVLGVGAYDGEKLVGLAACSADCDNMWQI
;
A
#
# COMPACT_ATOMS: atom_id res chain seq x y z
N SER A 1 4.74 2.29 -7.71
CA SER A 1 3.47 1.64 -7.35
C SER A 1 3.71 0.27 -6.71
N THR A 2 2.75 -0.19 -5.93
CA THR A 2 2.81 -1.50 -5.24
C THR A 2 3.07 -2.68 -6.20
N TYR A 3 2.56 -2.59 -7.42
CA TYR A 3 2.65 -3.65 -8.43
C TYR A 3 3.64 -3.35 -9.55
N ASP A 4 4.24 -2.16 -9.54
CA ASP A 4 5.14 -1.70 -10.61
C ASP A 4 4.56 -1.98 -12.00
N THR A 5 3.35 -1.48 -12.22
CA THR A 5 2.64 -1.60 -13.49
C THR A 5 3.21 -0.65 -14.54
N ASN A 6 2.75 -0.77 -15.79
CA ASN A 6 3.12 0.15 -16.88
C ASN A 6 2.54 1.57 -16.73
N ALA A 7 1.87 1.89 -15.62
CA ALA A 7 1.36 3.23 -15.35
C ALA A 7 2.49 4.24 -15.20
N LYS A 8 2.31 5.42 -15.79
CA LYS A 8 3.24 6.54 -15.73
C LYS A 8 2.72 7.60 -14.76
N VAL A 9 3.59 8.44 -14.24
CA VAL A 9 3.19 9.57 -13.36
C VAL A 9 2.16 10.46 -14.05
N SER A 10 2.32 10.72 -15.36
CA SER A 10 1.38 11.51 -16.16
C SER A 10 -0.04 10.94 -16.20
N ASP A 11 -0.23 9.63 -16.00
CA ASP A 11 -1.54 9.00 -16.03
C ASP A 11 -2.41 9.44 -14.83
N PHE A 12 -1.77 9.73 -13.69
CA PHE A 12 -2.44 10.20 -12.49
C PHE A 12 -2.78 11.70 -12.49
N LEU A 13 -2.32 12.42 -13.51
CA LEU A 13 -2.56 13.87 -13.68
C LEU A 13 -3.60 14.16 -14.76
N GLN A 14 -4.23 13.14 -15.31
CA GLN A 14 -5.30 13.30 -16.31
C GLN A 14 -6.65 13.51 -15.63
N ASP A 15 -7.56 14.15 -16.33
CA ASP A 15 -8.95 14.36 -15.89
C ASP A 15 -9.88 13.19 -16.25
N THR A 16 -9.34 12.15 -16.88
CA THR A 16 -10.07 10.94 -17.29
C THR A 16 -9.42 9.71 -16.72
N ASN A 17 -10.22 8.66 -16.49
CA ASN A 17 -9.73 7.38 -16.03
C ASN A 17 -8.77 6.75 -17.05
N VAL A 18 -7.70 6.15 -16.55
CA VAL A 18 -6.65 5.51 -17.36
C VAL A 18 -6.60 4.02 -17.09
N PHE A 19 -6.49 3.24 -18.14
CA PHE A 19 -6.41 1.78 -18.06
C PHE A 19 -5.03 1.31 -18.50
N VAL A 20 -4.38 0.52 -17.66
CA VAL A 20 -3.11 -0.14 -17.96
C VAL A 20 -3.25 -1.65 -17.77
N LYS A 21 -2.44 -2.41 -18.50
CA LYS A 21 -2.46 -3.87 -18.37
C LYS A 21 -1.93 -4.27 -16.99
N SER A 22 -2.66 -5.17 -16.31
CA SER A 22 -2.21 -5.77 -15.05
C SER A 22 -0.93 -6.57 -15.25
N GLY A 23 0.01 -6.39 -14.35
CA GLY A 23 1.28 -7.10 -14.34
C GLY A 23 2.00 -6.88 -13.02
N VAL A 24 3.05 -7.65 -12.79
CA VAL A 24 3.97 -7.49 -11.67
C VAL A 24 5.33 -7.15 -12.27
N GLY A 25 5.76 -5.90 -12.13
CA GLY A 25 7.06 -5.44 -12.58
C GLY A 25 8.18 -5.80 -11.60
N PRO A 26 9.45 -5.59 -11.98
CA PRO A 26 10.61 -5.95 -11.17
C PRO A 26 10.72 -5.17 -9.84
N LEU A 27 10.13 -3.97 -9.77
CA LEU A 27 10.13 -3.11 -8.58
C LEU A 27 8.87 -3.29 -7.70
N ALA A 28 8.00 -4.25 -8.04
CA ALA A 28 6.78 -4.52 -7.28
C ALA A 28 7.09 -5.07 -5.88
N ARG A 29 6.09 -5.07 -5.01
CA ARG A 29 6.19 -5.70 -3.69
C ARG A 29 6.67 -7.14 -3.79
N LYS A 30 7.68 -7.50 -3.01
CA LYS A 30 8.42 -8.77 -3.11
C LYS A 30 7.57 -10.01 -2.81
N TYR A 31 6.46 -9.84 -2.12
CA TYR A 31 5.55 -10.96 -1.80
C TYR A 31 4.42 -11.16 -2.83
N TYR A 32 4.26 -10.26 -3.81
CA TYR A 32 3.34 -10.49 -4.92
C TYR A 32 4.01 -11.30 -6.01
N LYS A 33 3.48 -12.49 -6.26
CA LYS A 33 4.01 -13.42 -7.28
C LYS A 33 3.17 -13.43 -8.55
N GLU A 34 1.88 -13.10 -8.42
CA GLU A 34 0.91 -13.18 -9.51
C GLU A 34 0.25 -11.81 -9.76
N PRO A 35 -0.04 -11.48 -11.02
CA PRO A 35 -0.83 -10.30 -11.33
C PRO A 35 -2.24 -10.42 -10.72
N ILE A 36 -2.70 -9.38 -10.07
CA ILE A 36 -4.08 -9.29 -9.57
C ILE A 36 -5.05 -9.00 -10.72
N ALA A 37 -6.31 -9.34 -10.53
CA ALA A 37 -7.36 -9.15 -11.54
C ALA A 37 -7.51 -7.67 -11.91
N CYS A 38 -7.61 -6.81 -10.91
CA CYS A 38 -7.56 -5.36 -11.07
C CYS A 38 -7.06 -4.66 -9.81
N ASN A 39 -6.46 -3.50 -9.99
CA ASN A 39 -6.04 -2.60 -8.93
C ASN A 39 -6.35 -1.15 -9.35
N PHE A 40 -7.01 -0.42 -8.48
CA PHE A 40 -7.37 0.98 -8.69
C PHE A 40 -6.55 1.87 -7.78
N VAL A 41 -6.00 2.94 -8.34
CA VAL A 41 -5.29 3.98 -7.59
C VAL A 41 -5.79 5.34 -8.03
N SER A 42 -6.09 6.21 -7.08
CA SER A 42 -6.45 7.60 -7.33
C SER A 42 -5.63 8.53 -6.44
N TYR A 43 -5.24 9.66 -7.00
CA TYR A 43 -4.66 10.80 -6.27
C TYR A 43 -5.60 12.01 -6.27
N GLY A 44 -6.89 11.80 -6.58
CA GLY A 44 -7.93 12.81 -6.45
C GLY A 44 -8.35 13.49 -7.76
N SER A 45 -7.83 13.08 -8.93
CA SER A 45 -8.23 13.61 -10.23
C SER A 45 -8.93 12.58 -11.12
N ASN A 46 -8.50 11.33 -11.02
CA ASN A 46 -9.01 10.21 -11.82
C ASN A 46 -8.76 8.87 -11.10
N VAL A 47 -9.14 7.78 -11.74
CA VAL A 47 -8.70 6.43 -11.36
C VAL A 47 -7.75 5.89 -12.43
N VAL A 48 -6.56 5.48 -12.01
CA VAL A 48 -5.65 4.66 -12.82
C VAL A 48 -5.90 3.19 -12.48
N ALA A 49 -6.46 2.47 -13.42
CA ALA A 49 -6.85 1.07 -13.27
C ALA A 49 -5.85 0.14 -13.97
N SER A 50 -5.15 -0.66 -13.18
CA SER A 50 -4.38 -1.79 -13.69
C SER A 50 -5.29 -3.02 -13.73
N VAL A 51 -5.50 -3.61 -14.91
CA VAL A 51 -6.52 -4.64 -15.10
C VAL A 51 -6.06 -5.74 -16.04
N LYS A 52 -6.40 -7.01 -15.74
CA LYS A 52 -6.26 -8.14 -16.67
C LYS A 52 -7.29 -8.02 -17.80
N ASP A 53 -6.90 -8.42 -19.00
CA ASP A 53 -7.72 -8.30 -20.21
C ASP A 53 -9.13 -8.90 -20.03
N GLU A 54 -9.26 -10.01 -19.32
CA GLU A 54 -10.54 -10.71 -19.06
C GLU A 54 -11.51 -9.95 -18.14
N PHE A 55 -11.03 -8.93 -17.40
CA PHE A 55 -11.83 -8.10 -16.50
C PHE A 55 -12.05 -6.68 -17.02
N LYS A 56 -11.45 -6.36 -18.16
CA LYS A 56 -11.44 -5.00 -18.71
C LYS A 56 -12.85 -4.43 -18.87
N GLU A 57 -13.76 -5.18 -19.48
CA GLU A 57 -15.13 -4.76 -19.71
C GLU A 57 -15.89 -4.46 -18.39
N ILE A 58 -15.71 -5.31 -17.38
CA ILE A 58 -16.33 -5.12 -16.06
C ILE A 58 -15.81 -3.83 -15.42
N VAL A 59 -14.49 -3.62 -15.48
CA VAL A 59 -13.83 -2.45 -14.88
C VAL A 59 -14.17 -1.16 -15.63
N GLU A 60 -14.19 -1.18 -16.97
CA GLU A 60 -14.64 -0.04 -17.79
C GLU A 60 -16.08 0.33 -17.49
N THR A 61 -16.97 -0.65 -17.38
CA THR A 61 -18.37 -0.44 -17.00
C THR A 61 -18.46 0.19 -15.62
N TYR A 62 -17.72 -0.31 -14.65
CA TYR A 62 -17.69 0.24 -13.29
C TYR A 62 -17.23 1.69 -13.26
N LEU A 63 -16.09 1.98 -13.87
CA LEU A 63 -15.49 3.32 -13.88
C LEU A 63 -16.24 4.33 -14.76
N SER A 64 -17.10 3.87 -15.68
CA SER A 64 -18.02 4.74 -16.44
C SER A 64 -19.32 5.01 -15.69
N LYS A 65 -19.68 4.16 -14.73
CA LYS A 65 -20.92 4.24 -13.97
C LYS A 65 -20.84 5.22 -12.81
N PHE A 66 -19.68 5.40 -12.23
CA PHE A 66 -19.44 6.21 -11.04
C PHE A 66 -18.35 7.25 -11.29
N GLU A 67 -18.54 8.46 -10.76
CA GLU A 67 -17.49 9.47 -10.70
C GLU A 67 -16.28 8.92 -9.90
N PHE A 68 -15.08 9.36 -10.25
CA PHE A 68 -13.84 8.78 -9.68
C PHE A 68 -13.83 8.78 -8.15
N TYR A 69 -14.34 9.83 -7.50
CA TYR A 69 -14.39 9.94 -6.04
C TYR A 69 -15.41 9.01 -5.39
N HIS A 70 -16.40 8.52 -6.14
CA HIS A 70 -17.35 7.51 -5.68
C HIS A 70 -16.89 6.06 -5.94
N CYS A 71 -15.83 5.85 -6.72
CA CYS A 71 -15.34 4.51 -7.05
C CYS A 71 -14.77 3.74 -5.85
N PHE A 72 -14.50 4.42 -4.74
CA PHE A 72 -13.97 3.80 -3.51
C PHE A 72 -14.99 3.71 -2.38
N GLU A 73 -16.25 4.07 -2.65
CA GLU A 73 -17.33 3.96 -1.69
C GLU A 73 -17.87 2.52 -1.62
N THR A 74 -18.11 2.05 -0.41
CA THR A 74 -18.55 0.67 -0.16
C THR A 74 -19.79 0.25 -0.97
N PRO A 75 -20.88 1.03 -1.07
CA PRO A 75 -22.03 0.64 -1.87
C PRO A 75 -21.72 0.39 -3.34
N ASN A 76 -20.83 1.20 -3.93
CA ASN A 76 -20.43 1.09 -5.31
C ASN A 76 -19.48 -0.08 -5.53
N MET A 77 -18.55 -0.29 -4.60
CA MET A 77 -17.64 -1.44 -4.63
C MET A 77 -18.36 -2.79 -4.51
N HIS A 78 -19.52 -2.85 -3.85
CA HIS A 78 -20.34 -4.07 -3.85
C HIS A 78 -20.79 -4.47 -5.27
N TRP A 79 -21.13 -3.49 -6.12
CA TRP A 79 -21.47 -3.79 -7.51
C TRP A 79 -20.29 -4.45 -8.25
N LEU A 80 -19.07 -3.93 -8.05
CA LEU A 80 -17.86 -4.52 -8.61
C LEU A 80 -17.61 -5.93 -8.04
N ASP A 81 -17.67 -6.09 -6.72
CA ASP A 81 -17.44 -7.36 -6.04
C ASP A 81 -18.42 -8.45 -6.53
N GLU A 82 -19.69 -8.12 -6.74
CA GLU A 82 -20.70 -9.06 -7.29
C GLU A 82 -20.32 -9.55 -8.70
N ARG A 83 -19.88 -8.65 -9.58
CA ARG A 83 -19.44 -9.02 -10.93
C ARG A 83 -18.15 -9.81 -10.93
N MET A 84 -17.21 -9.48 -10.03
CA MET A 84 -15.97 -10.23 -9.88
C MET A 84 -16.22 -11.65 -9.33
N LYS A 85 -17.20 -11.83 -8.43
CA LYS A 85 -17.60 -13.15 -7.92
C LYS A 85 -18.08 -14.11 -9.01
N GLU A 86 -18.76 -13.62 -10.04
CA GLU A 86 -19.19 -14.44 -11.18
C GLU A 86 -18.00 -15.12 -11.89
N LYS A 87 -16.82 -14.55 -11.77
CA LYS A 87 -15.54 -15.07 -12.30
C LYS A 87 -14.64 -15.69 -11.24
N GLY A 88 -15.13 -15.89 -10.01
CA GLY A 88 -14.36 -16.49 -8.91
C GLY A 88 -13.40 -15.53 -8.19
N TYR A 89 -13.53 -14.21 -8.39
CA TYR A 89 -12.71 -13.19 -7.76
C TYR A 89 -13.50 -12.36 -6.76
N ARG A 90 -12.81 -11.64 -5.92
CA ARG A 90 -13.40 -10.73 -4.92
C ARG A 90 -12.57 -9.49 -4.73
N VAL A 91 -13.22 -8.40 -4.31
CA VAL A 91 -12.51 -7.25 -3.75
C VAL A 91 -11.91 -7.70 -2.41
N CYS A 92 -10.60 -7.67 -2.28
CA CYS A 92 -9.90 -8.20 -1.12
C CYS A 92 -9.28 -7.11 -0.24
N PHE A 93 -9.05 -5.92 -0.77
CA PHE A 93 -8.32 -4.88 -0.06
C PHE A 93 -8.70 -3.49 -0.56
N MET A 94 -8.86 -2.58 0.37
CA MET A 94 -8.95 -1.15 0.12
C MET A 94 -8.24 -0.42 1.25
N ALA A 95 -7.44 0.58 0.92
CA ALA A 95 -6.79 1.45 1.88
C ALA A 95 -6.66 2.88 1.37
N GLU A 96 -6.71 3.80 2.29
CA GLU A 96 -6.30 5.18 2.11
C GLU A 96 -4.87 5.33 2.62
N TYR A 97 -4.01 5.93 1.81
CA TYR A 97 -2.61 6.15 2.15
C TYR A 97 -2.34 7.64 2.29
N PHE A 98 -1.65 8.00 3.35
CA PHE A 98 -1.21 9.36 3.61
C PHE A 98 0.27 9.49 3.27
N LEU A 99 0.63 10.52 2.54
CA LEU A 99 2.02 10.87 2.30
C LEU A 99 2.41 12.00 3.26
N PRO A 100 3.64 11.98 3.81
CA PRO A 100 4.09 13.04 4.69
C PRO A 100 4.26 14.35 3.91
N ASP A 101 3.76 15.44 4.48
CA ASP A 101 4.11 16.78 4.04
C ASP A 101 5.49 17.13 4.61
N MET A 102 6.52 16.99 3.78
CA MET A 102 7.91 17.20 4.21
C MET A 102 8.22 18.61 4.70
N GLU A 103 7.46 19.62 4.22
CA GLU A 103 7.63 21.02 4.66
C GLU A 103 7.07 21.25 6.06
N ARG A 104 6.10 20.43 6.46
CA ARG A 104 5.46 20.49 7.79
C ARG A 104 6.03 19.49 8.77
N LEU A 105 6.94 18.62 8.34
CA LEU A 105 7.53 17.64 9.22
C LEU A 105 8.34 18.34 10.32
N LYS A 106 7.98 18.10 11.58
CA LYS A 106 8.64 18.65 12.75
C LYS A 106 9.07 17.52 13.67
N ARG A 107 10.29 17.64 14.20
CA ARG A 107 10.70 16.78 15.30
C ARG A 107 9.87 17.15 16.54
N LEU A 108 9.15 16.16 17.07
CA LEU A 108 8.42 16.31 18.33
C LEU A 108 9.37 16.10 19.51
N GLU A 109 9.11 16.80 20.61
CA GLU A 109 9.80 16.55 21.86
C GLU A 109 9.45 15.17 22.40
N CYS A 110 10.44 14.49 22.91
CA CYS A 110 10.29 13.15 23.49
C CYS A 110 11.16 13.05 24.74
N ASN A 111 10.57 12.62 25.85
CA ASN A 111 11.27 12.45 27.13
C ASN A 111 12.04 11.13 27.23
N TYR A 112 11.89 10.25 26.24
CA TYR A 112 12.60 8.97 26.18
C TYR A 112 13.86 9.08 25.33
N VAL A 113 14.80 8.20 25.58
CA VAL A 113 16.00 8.06 24.73
C VAL A 113 15.58 7.36 23.45
N LEU A 114 15.75 8.04 22.32
CA LEU A 114 15.47 7.47 21.00
C LEU A 114 16.72 6.86 20.41
N LYS A 115 16.61 5.59 19.97
CA LYS A 115 17.69 4.87 19.27
C LYS A 115 17.18 4.39 17.91
N VAL A 116 17.99 4.61 16.88
CA VAL A 116 17.76 4.00 15.57
C VAL A 116 18.16 2.52 15.65
N LEU A 117 17.30 1.66 15.17
CA LEU A 117 17.45 0.22 15.13
C LEU A 117 17.53 -0.24 13.68
N GLU A 118 18.46 -1.12 13.38
CA GLU A 118 18.62 -1.76 12.08
C GLU A 118 18.09 -3.20 12.13
N GLN A 119 17.97 -3.85 10.99
CA GLN A 119 17.45 -5.21 10.89
C GLN A 119 18.11 -6.21 11.87
N LYS A 120 19.42 -6.08 12.10
CA LYS A 120 20.16 -6.91 13.06
C LYS A 120 19.69 -6.78 14.52
N ASP A 121 19.08 -5.63 14.86
CA ASP A 121 18.61 -5.30 16.20
C ASP A 121 17.19 -5.79 16.46
N PHE A 122 16.49 -6.31 15.44
CA PHE A 122 15.09 -6.75 15.55
C PHE A 122 14.92 -8.18 16.06
N ALA A 123 15.99 -8.98 16.13
CA ALA A 123 15.89 -10.43 16.40
C ALA A 123 14.99 -10.77 17.61
N ASP A 124 15.17 -10.05 18.72
CA ASP A 124 14.44 -10.26 19.97
C ASP A 124 13.17 -9.39 20.09
N LEU A 125 12.84 -8.58 19.06
CA LEU A 125 11.72 -7.66 19.06
C LEU A 125 10.49 -8.19 18.30
N TYR A 126 10.55 -9.36 17.68
CA TYR A 126 9.39 -10.00 17.05
C TYR A 126 8.45 -10.59 18.10
N LEU A 127 7.89 -9.73 18.92
CA LEU A 127 6.97 -10.06 20.01
C LEU A 127 5.55 -9.56 19.68
N PRO A 128 4.50 -10.21 20.19
CA PRO A 128 3.12 -9.78 19.93
C PRO A 128 2.85 -8.29 20.23
N MET A 129 3.51 -7.74 21.23
CA MET A 129 3.37 -6.33 21.62
C MET A 129 3.93 -5.34 20.59
N TRP A 130 4.81 -5.78 19.68
CA TRP A 130 5.40 -4.98 18.61
C TRP A 130 4.88 -5.38 17.21
N GLY A 131 3.84 -6.21 17.14
CA GLY A 131 3.30 -6.72 15.89
C GLY A 131 2.69 -5.68 14.95
N ASN A 132 2.51 -4.45 15.42
CA ASN A 132 2.13 -3.29 14.59
C ASN A 132 3.34 -2.56 13.97
N ALA A 133 4.54 -2.78 14.50
CA ALA A 133 5.78 -2.16 14.02
C ALA A 133 6.65 -3.13 13.20
N LEU A 134 6.65 -4.42 13.56
CA LEU A 134 7.46 -5.46 12.93
C LEU A 134 6.57 -6.61 12.45
N CYS A 135 6.88 -7.17 11.28
CA CYS A 135 6.11 -8.27 10.71
C CYS A 135 6.88 -9.58 10.81
N ALA A 136 6.51 -10.44 11.78
CA ALA A 136 7.18 -11.72 12.02
C ALA A 136 7.16 -12.67 10.80
N ASP A 137 6.14 -12.55 9.92
CA ASP A 137 5.99 -13.37 8.72
C ASP A 137 6.80 -12.85 7.53
N ARG A 138 7.39 -11.63 7.64
CA ARG A 138 8.15 -10.96 6.58
C ARG A 138 9.37 -10.22 7.12
N LYS A 139 10.07 -10.85 8.07
CA LYS A 139 11.23 -10.27 8.79
C LYS A 139 12.30 -9.70 7.87
N GLU A 140 12.50 -10.31 6.73
CA GLU A 140 13.48 -9.90 5.71
C GLU A 140 13.14 -8.54 5.07
N LEU A 141 11.91 -8.06 5.21
CA LEU A 141 11.47 -6.78 4.68
C LEU A 141 11.56 -5.65 5.72
N ASP A 142 11.64 -5.95 7.01
CA ASP A 142 11.80 -4.94 8.05
C ASP A 142 13.25 -4.40 8.01
N VAL A 143 13.42 -3.11 7.78
CA VAL A 143 14.74 -2.52 7.46
C VAL A 143 15.24 -1.51 8.48
N LEU A 144 14.36 -0.70 9.03
CA LEU A 144 14.73 0.38 9.94
C LEU A 144 13.64 0.58 10.99
N GLY A 145 14.06 0.93 12.20
CA GLY A 145 13.14 1.28 13.27
C GLY A 145 13.70 2.37 14.18
N VAL A 146 12.82 2.91 15.00
CA VAL A 146 13.17 3.79 16.11
C VAL A 146 12.56 3.25 17.39
N GLY A 147 13.40 2.90 18.33
CA GLY A 147 13.01 2.49 19.68
C GLY A 147 13.06 3.67 20.64
N ALA A 148 12.03 3.82 21.47
CA ALA A 148 12.00 4.74 22.60
C ALA A 148 12.26 3.96 23.89
N TYR A 149 13.22 4.42 24.69
CA TYR A 149 13.72 3.74 25.88
C TYR A 149 13.54 4.56 27.15
N ASP A 150 13.04 3.90 28.19
CA ASP A 150 13.05 4.37 29.57
C ASP A 150 14.16 3.60 30.30
N GLY A 151 15.32 4.22 30.49
CA GLY A 151 16.53 3.53 30.88
C GLY A 151 16.93 2.47 29.83
N GLU A 152 16.95 1.20 30.23
CA GLU A 152 17.24 0.07 29.33
C GLU A 152 15.97 -0.56 28.74
N LYS A 153 14.80 -0.16 29.21
CA LYS A 153 13.52 -0.74 28.79
C LYS A 153 13.01 -0.09 27.53
N LEU A 154 12.78 -0.88 26.48
CA LEU A 154 12.04 -0.44 25.28
C LEU A 154 10.57 -0.22 25.64
N VAL A 155 10.07 1.00 25.49
CA VAL A 155 8.70 1.41 25.82
C VAL A 155 7.89 1.82 24.60
N GLY A 156 8.53 2.03 23.45
CA GLY A 156 7.88 2.34 22.18
C GLY A 156 8.74 1.91 21.01
N LEU A 157 8.10 1.45 19.94
CA LEU A 157 8.76 1.03 18.72
C LEU A 157 7.95 1.49 17.51
N ALA A 158 8.61 2.17 16.57
CA ALA A 158 8.11 2.43 15.23
C ALA A 158 9.12 1.86 14.23
N ALA A 159 8.63 1.21 13.19
CA ALA A 159 9.51 0.62 12.18
C ALA A 159 8.93 0.74 10.78
N CYS A 160 9.75 0.48 9.78
CA CYS A 160 9.32 0.45 8.39
C CYS A 160 9.84 -0.80 7.68
N SER A 161 9.07 -1.25 6.71
CA SER A 161 9.43 -2.35 5.83
C SER A 161 9.63 -1.90 4.38
N ALA A 162 10.65 -2.47 3.73
CA ALA A 162 10.94 -2.28 2.31
C ALA A 162 10.10 -3.26 1.48
N ASP A 163 8.80 -3.05 1.44
CA ASP A 163 7.86 -3.91 0.71
C ASP A 163 8.15 -3.95 -0.79
N CYS A 164 8.72 -2.88 -1.34
CA CYS A 164 9.19 -2.80 -2.70
C CYS A 164 10.53 -2.03 -2.78
N ASP A 165 11.18 -2.06 -3.93
CA ASP A 165 12.56 -1.55 -4.06
C ASP A 165 12.68 -0.02 -3.94
N ASN A 166 11.60 0.71 -4.15
CA ASN A 166 11.61 2.17 -4.19
C ASN A 166 10.68 2.84 -3.16
N MET A 167 10.10 2.07 -2.25
CA MET A 167 9.18 2.62 -1.25
C MET A 167 9.20 1.79 0.04
N TRP A 168 9.34 2.50 1.16
CA TRP A 168 9.16 1.93 2.49
C TRP A 168 7.79 2.31 3.06
N GLN A 169 7.21 1.39 3.78
CA GLN A 169 5.93 1.55 4.47
C GLN A 169 6.16 1.56 5.98
N ILE A 170 5.53 2.51 6.67
CA ILE A 170 5.50 2.63 8.13
C ILE A 170 4.17 2.11 8.63
#